data_8a81761da844b727c30a25602eee949a
#
_entry.id   8a81761da844b727c30a25602eee949a
#
_cell.length_a   1.000
_cell.length_b   1.000
_cell.length_c   1.000
_cell.angle_alpha   90.00
_cell.angle_beta   90.00
_cell.angle_gamma   90.00
#
_symmetry.space_group_name_H-M   'P 1'
#
loop_
_entity.id
_entity.type
_entity.pdbx_description
1 polymer ?
#
loop_
_entity_poly.entity_id
_entity_poly.type
_entity_poly.pdbx_seq_one_letter_code
_entity_poly.pdbx_strand_id
1 'polypeptide(L)'
;MFGFEWFQRQMTIGKGSNVSKLALSRVQEGKQVWNRLWKLSIPPKVLNFVWRASLDILPTRANLACRRVPIDLKCVVCGSSDKTVLHILWQCPLARNVWALVKGKLQKSDSSARTFFNLVQTLKERLSRKEFELWTMVAWSIWNARNRFYFEESQTPSHAILKSAEMFLDEY
;
A
#
# COMPACT_ATOMS: atom_id res chain seq x y z
N MET A 1 -1.63 22.83 -2.28
CA MET A 1 -3.01 23.24 -2.03
C MET A 1 -4.03 22.34 -2.77
N PHE A 2 -3.74 21.83 -3.97
CA PHE A 2 -4.63 20.98 -4.76
C PHE A 2 -4.94 19.58 -4.21
N GLY A 3 -4.07 18.98 -3.38
CA GLY A 3 -4.25 17.60 -2.90
C GLY A 3 -5.39 17.42 -1.89
N PHE A 4 -5.62 18.40 -1.02
CA PHE A 4 -6.64 18.33 0.03
C PHE A 4 -8.06 18.54 -0.52
N GLU A 5 -8.23 19.46 -1.48
CA GLU A 5 -9.50 19.68 -2.16
C GLU A 5 -9.91 18.49 -3.05
N TRP A 6 -8.93 17.87 -3.73
CA TRP A 6 -9.15 16.66 -4.50
C TRP A 6 -9.59 15.50 -3.59
N PHE A 7 -8.95 15.37 -2.42
CA PHE A 7 -9.33 14.41 -1.38
C PHE A 7 -10.76 14.64 -0.89
N GLN A 8 -11.12 15.88 -0.59
CA GLN A 8 -12.49 16.26 -0.20
C GLN A 8 -13.51 15.87 -1.27
N ARG A 9 -13.20 16.10 -2.55
CA ARG A 9 -14.06 15.70 -3.68
C ARG A 9 -14.20 14.18 -3.80
N GLN A 10 -13.12 13.43 -3.65
CA GLN A 10 -13.16 11.95 -3.67
C GLN A 10 -14.00 11.39 -2.50
N MET A 11 -13.95 12.03 -1.34
CA MET A 11 -14.79 11.69 -0.19
C MET A 11 -16.28 11.95 -0.46
N THR A 12 -16.58 12.95 -1.26
CA THR A 12 -17.97 13.29 -1.64
C THR A 12 -18.52 12.35 -2.72
N ILE A 13 -17.68 11.92 -3.67
CA ILE A 13 -18.04 10.96 -4.73
C ILE A 13 -18.25 9.55 -4.16
N GLY A 14 -17.57 9.20 -3.07
CA GLY A 14 -17.72 7.90 -2.38
C GLY A 14 -19.05 7.67 -1.68
N LYS A 15 -19.94 8.67 -1.62
CA LYS A 15 -21.28 8.53 -1.04
C LYS A 15 -22.25 7.66 -1.85
N GLY A 16 -21.89 7.28 -3.07
CA GLY A 16 -22.72 6.45 -3.97
C GLY A 16 -22.25 5.00 -4.16
N SER A 17 -21.08 4.63 -3.67
CA SER A 17 -20.56 3.26 -3.76
C SER A 17 -20.31 2.70 -2.36
N ASN A 18 -20.67 1.44 -2.12
CA ASN A 18 -20.53 0.64 -0.88
C ASN A 18 -19.15 0.77 -0.17
N VAL A 19 -18.80 1.98 0.27
CA VAL A 19 -17.70 2.20 1.19
C VAL A 19 -18.20 1.74 2.55
N SER A 20 -17.63 0.64 3.08
CA SER A 20 -18.04 0.08 4.35
C SER A 20 -17.96 1.14 5.47
N LYS A 21 -18.87 1.08 6.46
CA LYS A 21 -18.83 1.93 7.67
C LYS A 21 -17.42 1.94 8.32
N LEU A 22 -16.72 0.83 8.19
CA LEU A 22 -15.35 0.65 8.67
C LEU A 22 -14.34 1.55 7.94
N ALA A 23 -14.49 1.75 6.62
CA ALA A 23 -13.62 2.64 5.86
C ALA A 23 -13.86 4.12 6.23
N LEU A 24 -15.09 4.50 6.50
CA LEU A 24 -15.43 5.86 6.97
C LEU A 24 -14.88 6.15 8.37
N SER A 25 -14.94 5.18 9.31
CA SER A 25 -14.33 5.30 10.63
C SER A 25 -12.80 5.50 10.51
N ARG A 26 -12.12 4.67 9.73
CA ARG A 26 -10.67 4.82 9.48
C ARG A 26 -10.29 6.16 8.88
N VAL A 27 -11.12 6.74 8.05
CA VAL A 27 -10.89 8.09 7.49
C VAL A 27 -10.93 9.15 8.59
N GLN A 28 -11.87 9.05 9.52
CA GLN A 28 -12.01 10.01 10.62
C GLN A 28 -10.88 9.90 11.64
N GLU A 29 -10.51 8.67 12.02
CA GLU A 29 -9.40 8.39 12.93
C GLU A 29 -8.03 8.77 12.33
N GLY A 30 -7.94 8.75 11.01
CA GLY A 30 -6.70 8.96 10.27
C GLY A 30 -6.35 10.39 9.91
N LYS A 31 -7.10 11.43 10.32
CA LYS A 31 -6.87 12.83 9.87
C LYS A 31 -5.41 13.28 9.98
N GLN A 32 -4.73 12.96 11.08
CA GLN A 32 -3.32 13.32 11.26
C GLN A 32 -2.38 12.51 10.36
N VAL A 33 -2.71 11.24 10.09
CA VAL A 33 -1.95 10.37 9.17
C VAL A 33 -2.07 10.92 7.77
N TRP A 34 -3.30 11.24 7.35
CA TRP A 34 -3.58 11.78 6.02
C TRP A 34 -2.92 13.12 5.79
N ASN A 35 -2.98 14.04 6.73
CA ASN A 35 -2.33 15.35 6.63
C ASN A 35 -0.81 15.26 6.43
N ARG A 36 -0.15 14.25 7.00
CA ARG A 36 1.28 14.03 6.76
C ARG A 36 1.55 13.30 5.46
N LEU A 37 0.71 12.31 5.11
CA LEU A 37 0.83 11.58 3.84
C LEU A 37 0.78 12.55 2.64
N TRP A 38 -0.20 13.48 2.65
CA TRP A 38 -0.37 14.46 1.57
C TRP A 38 0.74 15.53 1.48
N LYS A 39 1.61 15.61 2.49
CA LYS A 39 2.78 16.51 2.49
C LYS A 39 4.06 15.85 1.99
N LEU A 40 4.02 14.57 1.63
CA LEU A 40 5.18 13.87 1.09
C LEU A 40 5.50 14.36 -0.33
N SER A 41 6.79 14.39 -0.66
CA SER A 41 7.28 14.68 -2.02
C SER A 41 7.37 13.37 -2.79
N ILE A 42 6.23 12.85 -3.22
CA ILE A 42 6.09 11.63 -4.01
C ILE A 42 4.98 11.78 -5.05
N PRO A 43 4.99 11.01 -6.13
CA PRO A 43 3.98 11.13 -7.17
C PRO A 43 2.55 10.96 -6.65
N PRO A 44 1.57 11.75 -7.12
CA PRO A 44 0.18 11.68 -6.69
C PRO A 44 -0.45 10.29 -6.85
N LYS A 45 -0.02 9.50 -7.85
CA LYS A 45 -0.45 8.12 -8.05
C LYS A 45 -0.05 7.20 -6.88
N VAL A 46 1.12 7.43 -6.27
CA VAL A 46 1.62 6.67 -5.12
C VAL A 46 0.86 7.08 -3.85
N LEU A 47 0.62 8.38 -3.65
CA LEU A 47 -0.23 8.87 -2.56
C LEU A 47 -1.62 8.24 -2.59
N ASN A 48 -2.26 8.24 -3.77
CA ASN A 48 -3.57 7.63 -3.97
C ASN A 48 -3.54 6.12 -3.69
N PHE A 49 -2.49 5.44 -4.14
CA PHE A 49 -2.31 4.02 -3.87
C PHE A 49 -2.23 3.73 -2.36
N VAL A 50 -1.36 4.43 -1.61
CA VAL A 50 -1.20 4.24 -0.15
C VAL A 50 -2.51 4.55 0.58
N TRP A 51 -3.21 5.59 0.18
CA TRP A 51 -4.53 5.91 0.71
C TRP A 51 -5.53 4.77 0.50
N ARG A 52 -5.67 4.27 -0.74
CA ARG A 52 -6.56 3.14 -1.07
C ARG A 52 -6.16 1.85 -0.34
N ALA A 53 -4.87 1.58 -0.24
CA ALA A 53 -4.33 0.45 0.52
C ALA A 53 -4.72 0.53 2.00
N SER A 54 -4.60 1.71 2.59
CA SER A 54 -4.94 1.95 3.99
C SER A 54 -6.44 1.83 4.30
N LEU A 55 -7.29 2.15 3.33
CA LEU A 55 -8.74 1.94 3.43
C LEU A 55 -9.17 0.51 3.12
N ASP A 56 -8.23 -0.36 2.73
CA ASP A 56 -8.49 -1.75 2.31
C ASP A 56 -9.43 -1.84 1.10
N ILE A 57 -9.30 -0.90 0.15
CA ILE A 57 -10.13 -0.85 -1.08
C ILE A 57 -9.36 -1.15 -2.36
N LEU A 58 -8.10 -1.58 -2.25
CA LEU A 58 -7.37 -2.10 -3.40
C LEU A 58 -8.07 -3.35 -3.96
N PRO A 59 -8.00 -3.60 -5.29
CA PRO A 59 -8.59 -4.79 -5.90
C PRO A 59 -7.76 -6.05 -5.60
N THR A 60 -7.62 -6.38 -4.32
CA THR A 60 -7.04 -7.65 -3.88
C THR A 60 -8.03 -8.78 -4.12
N ARG A 61 -7.55 -10.01 -4.20
CA ARG A 61 -8.44 -11.16 -4.37
C ARG A 61 -9.48 -11.28 -3.24
N ALA A 62 -9.12 -10.92 -2.02
CA ALA A 62 -10.07 -10.83 -0.90
C ALA A 62 -11.17 -9.80 -1.17
N ASN A 63 -10.78 -8.58 -1.58
CA ASN A 63 -11.72 -7.51 -1.84
C ASN A 63 -12.59 -7.77 -3.09
N LEU A 64 -12.04 -8.46 -4.10
CA LEU A 64 -12.81 -8.89 -5.28
C LEU A 64 -13.82 -9.98 -4.92
N ALA A 65 -13.43 -10.96 -4.10
CA ALA A 65 -14.35 -11.99 -3.63
C ALA A 65 -15.49 -11.42 -2.77
N CYS A 66 -15.19 -10.44 -1.90
CA CYS A 66 -16.23 -9.69 -1.17
C CYS A 66 -17.22 -8.97 -2.10
N ARG A 67 -16.80 -8.65 -3.32
CA ARG A 67 -17.65 -8.06 -4.38
C ARG A 67 -18.31 -9.13 -5.27
N ARG A 68 -18.31 -10.40 -4.83
CA ARG A 68 -18.90 -11.56 -5.53
C ARG A 68 -18.24 -11.87 -6.90
N VAL A 69 -16.98 -11.46 -7.10
CA VAL A 69 -16.21 -11.90 -8.26
C VAL A 69 -15.75 -13.34 -8.00
N PRO A 70 -16.06 -14.31 -8.88
CA PRO A 70 -15.62 -15.70 -8.71
C PRO A 70 -14.11 -15.80 -8.96
N ILE A 71 -13.33 -15.77 -7.90
CA ILE A 71 -11.88 -15.78 -7.96
C ILE A 71 -11.30 -16.70 -6.87
N ASP A 72 -10.25 -17.44 -7.22
CA ASP A 72 -9.51 -18.21 -6.23
C ASP A 72 -8.90 -17.28 -5.20
N LEU A 73 -9.16 -17.59 -3.97
CA LEU A 73 -8.71 -16.82 -2.85
C LEU A 73 -7.21 -17.03 -2.52
N LYS A 74 -6.44 -17.93 -3.09
CA LYS A 74 -5.02 -18.13 -2.77
C LYS A 74 -4.12 -17.01 -3.30
N CYS A 75 -3.12 -16.62 -2.54
CA CYS A 75 -2.10 -15.70 -3.01
C CYS A 75 -1.32 -16.32 -4.19
N VAL A 76 -1.32 -15.67 -5.34
CA VAL A 76 -0.65 -16.17 -6.55
C VAL A 76 0.86 -16.37 -6.39
N VAL A 77 1.47 -15.68 -5.44
CA VAL A 77 2.93 -15.71 -5.23
C VAL A 77 3.35 -16.79 -4.24
N CYS A 78 2.61 -16.95 -3.14
CA CYS A 78 3.02 -17.85 -2.04
C CYS A 78 2.01 -18.96 -1.74
N GLY A 79 0.87 -19.02 -2.44
CA GLY A 79 -0.17 -20.01 -2.20
C GLY A 79 -0.96 -19.84 -0.90
N SER A 80 -0.57 -18.93 -0.01
CA SER A 80 -1.25 -18.68 1.26
C SER A 80 -2.72 -18.27 1.05
N SER A 81 -3.59 -18.65 1.98
CA SER A 81 -4.99 -18.22 2.00
C SER A 81 -5.19 -16.77 2.43
N ASP A 82 -4.17 -16.14 3.02
CA ASP A 82 -4.24 -14.74 3.46
C ASP A 82 -3.95 -13.77 2.30
N LYS A 83 -4.87 -12.84 2.05
CA LYS A 83 -4.88 -11.97 0.85
C LYS A 83 -5.21 -10.53 1.15
N THR A 84 -5.13 -10.19 2.41
CA THR A 84 -5.29 -8.83 2.86
C THR A 84 -4.25 -7.91 2.21
N VAL A 85 -4.53 -6.62 2.16
CA VAL A 85 -3.54 -5.63 1.69
C VAL A 85 -2.25 -5.75 2.51
N LEU A 86 -2.37 -6.00 3.81
CA LEU A 86 -1.21 -6.19 4.69
C LEU A 86 -0.36 -7.39 4.26
N HIS A 87 -1.00 -8.54 3.96
CA HIS A 87 -0.27 -9.70 3.49
C HIS A 87 0.51 -9.39 2.21
N ILE A 88 -0.16 -8.90 1.19
CA ILE A 88 0.44 -8.74 -0.14
C ILE A 88 1.55 -7.69 -0.20
N LEU A 89 1.49 -6.65 0.65
CA LEU A 89 2.46 -5.55 0.66
C LEU A 89 3.53 -5.67 1.76
N TRP A 90 3.32 -6.52 2.77
CA TRP A 90 4.21 -6.61 3.92
C TRP A 90 4.60 -8.03 4.31
N GLN A 91 3.62 -8.94 4.46
CA GLN A 91 3.84 -10.26 5.05
C GLN A 91 4.20 -11.34 4.03
N CYS A 92 3.77 -11.20 2.76
CA CYS A 92 4.07 -12.15 1.69
C CYS A 92 5.60 -12.32 1.52
N PRO A 93 6.10 -13.54 1.27
CA PRO A 93 7.52 -13.78 1.04
C PRO A 93 8.15 -12.85 0.01
N LEU A 94 7.47 -12.55 -1.10
CA LEU A 94 7.95 -11.57 -2.08
C LEU A 94 8.17 -10.20 -1.44
N ALA A 95 7.19 -9.70 -0.70
CA ALA A 95 7.28 -8.41 -0.03
C ALA A 95 8.41 -8.42 1.03
N ARG A 96 8.47 -9.47 1.86
CA ARG A 96 9.52 -9.62 2.87
C ARG A 96 10.91 -9.64 2.27
N ASN A 97 11.11 -10.29 1.14
CA ASN A 97 12.39 -10.30 0.43
C ASN A 97 12.79 -8.90 -0.07
N VAL A 98 11.83 -8.11 -0.56
CA VAL A 98 12.09 -6.71 -0.94
C VAL A 98 12.43 -5.87 0.28
N TRP A 99 11.64 -5.97 1.36
CA TRP A 99 11.87 -5.21 2.59
C TRP A 99 13.19 -5.57 3.28
N ALA A 100 13.65 -6.81 3.17
CA ALA A 100 14.95 -7.24 3.69
C ALA A 100 16.16 -6.57 3.00
N LEU A 101 15.97 -6.08 1.76
CA LEU A 101 17.00 -5.35 1.01
C LEU A 101 17.03 -3.86 1.36
N VAL A 102 15.95 -3.32 1.92
CA VAL A 102 15.90 -1.90 2.30
C VAL A 102 16.76 -1.67 3.53
N LYS A 103 17.72 -0.74 3.42
CA LYS A 103 18.62 -0.39 4.53
C LYS A 103 17.93 0.47 5.59
N GLY A 104 18.47 0.47 6.81
CA GLY A 104 18.04 1.36 7.89
C GLY A 104 16.95 0.80 8.78
N LYS A 105 16.08 1.66 9.30
CA LYS A 105 15.04 1.31 10.28
C LYS A 105 13.95 0.39 9.71
N LEU A 106 13.73 0.42 8.40
CA LEU A 106 12.75 -0.42 7.71
C LEU A 106 13.11 -1.90 7.72
N GLN A 107 14.42 -2.24 7.63
CA GLN A 107 14.89 -3.61 7.63
C GLN A 107 14.59 -4.35 8.95
N LYS A 108 14.53 -3.61 10.06
CA LYS A 108 14.33 -4.15 11.42
C LYS A 108 12.88 -4.02 11.94
N SER A 109 11.97 -3.52 11.13
CA SER A 109 10.61 -3.32 11.60
C SER A 109 9.81 -4.61 11.51
N ASP A 110 9.89 -5.43 12.56
CA ASP A 110 8.85 -6.43 12.83
C ASP A 110 7.62 -5.66 13.31
N SER A 111 6.52 -5.74 12.56
CA SER A 111 5.30 -5.06 12.95
C SER A 111 4.23 -6.10 13.31
N SER A 112 3.75 -6.03 14.54
CA SER A 112 2.56 -6.72 15.01
C SER A 112 1.26 -6.10 14.44
N ALA A 113 1.37 -5.30 13.38
CA ALA A 113 0.25 -4.63 12.75
C ALA A 113 -0.79 -5.63 12.25
N ARG A 114 -2.04 -5.43 12.62
CA ARG A 114 -3.18 -6.27 12.20
C ARG A 114 -3.78 -5.81 10.87
N THR A 115 -3.58 -4.55 10.49
CA THR A 115 -4.08 -3.96 9.25
C THR A 115 -2.99 -3.13 8.59
N PHE A 116 -3.12 -2.90 7.28
CA PHE A 116 -2.18 -2.03 6.57
C PHE A 116 -2.22 -0.59 7.10
N PHE A 117 -3.39 -0.11 7.52
CA PHE A 117 -3.53 1.20 8.15
C PHE A 117 -2.71 1.32 9.44
N ASN A 118 -2.78 0.30 10.33
CA ASN A 118 -1.98 0.28 11.55
C ASN A 118 -0.48 0.27 11.24
N LEU A 119 -0.06 -0.45 10.19
CA LEU A 119 1.32 -0.43 9.72
C LEU A 119 1.74 0.98 9.29
N VAL A 120 0.93 1.65 8.47
CA VAL A 120 1.17 3.04 8.03
C VAL A 120 1.31 3.98 9.21
N GLN A 121 0.42 3.88 10.23
CA GLN A 121 0.50 4.70 11.45
C GLN A 121 1.83 4.48 12.20
N THR A 122 2.18 3.22 12.46
CA THR A 122 3.42 2.87 13.18
C THR A 122 4.67 3.34 12.45
N LEU A 123 4.74 3.10 11.14
CA LEU A 123 5.92 3.46 10.34
C LEU A 123 6.06 4.98 10.21
N LYS A 124 4.96 5.70 10.06
CA LYS A 124 4.96 7.15 10.02
C LYS A 124 5.54 7.79 11.29
N GLU A 125 5.35 7.17 12.44
CA GLU A 125 5.89 7.66 13.72
C GLU A 125 7.38 7.33 13.89
N ARG A 126 7.82 6.20 13.33
CA ARG A 126 9.19 5.67 13.48
C ARG A 126 10.17 6.17 12.43
N LEU A 127 9.68 6.46 11.23
CA LEU A 127 10.50 6.80 10.08
C LEU A 127 10.64 8.31 9.92
N SER A 128 11.81 8.75 9.46
CA SER A 128 11.99 10.08 8.93
C SER A 128 11.13 10.29 7.67
N ARG A 129 10.94 11.55 7.26
CA ARG A 129 10.18 11.86 6.04
C ARG A 129 10.72 11.11 4.81
N LYS A 130 12.04 11.14 4.58
CA LYS A 130 12.69 10.46 3.44
C LYS A 130 12.54 8.94 3.49
N GLU A 131 12.72 8.33 4.67
CA GLU A 131 12.50 6.89 4.83
C GLU A 131 11.04 6.52 4.57
N PHE A 132 10.09 7.36 4.96
CA PHE A 132 8.67 7.11 4.73
C PHE A 132 8.28 7.30 3.26
N GLU A 133 8.87 8.29 2.56
CA GLU A 133 8.73 8.46 1.10
C GLU A 133 9.25 7.22 0.37
N LEU A 134 10.44 6.74 0.70
CA LEU A 134 10.98 5.49 0.13
C LEU A 134 10.06 4.29 0.42
N TRP A 135 9.57 4.17 1.65
CA TRP A 135 8.64 3.09 2.02
C TRP A 135 7.39 3.09 1.15
N THR A 136 6.79 4.26 0.91
CA THR A 136 5.59 4.36 0.06
C THR A 136 5.87 3.96 -1.38
N MET A 137 7.03 4.35 -1.92
CA MET A 137 7.48 3.99 -3.26
C MET A 137 7.72 2.49 -3.40
N VAL A 138 8.39 1.88 -2.42
CA VAL A 138 8.64 0.43 -2.40
C VAL A 138 7.32 -0.34 -2.31
N ALA A 139 6.38 0.07 -1.45
CA ALA A 139 5.07 -0.57 -1.36
C ALA A 139 4.31 -0.52 -2.69
N TRP A 140 4.36 0.63 -3.39
CA TRP A 140 3.77 0.78 -4.72
C TRP A 140 4.47 -0.08 -5.78
N SER A 141 5.80 -0.17 -5.74
CA SER A 141 6.58 -1.01 -6.66
C SER A 141 6.31 -2.50 -6.45
N ILE A 142 6.14 -2.95 -5.19
CA ILE A 142 5.70 -4.32 -4.87
C ILE A 142 4.32 -4.60 -5.49
N TRP A 143 3.37 -3.67 -5.34
CA TRP A 143 2.03 -3.80 -5.94
C TRP A 143 2.10 -3.94 -7.46
N ASN A 144 2.89 -3.12 -8.14
CA ASN A 144 3.04 -3.18 -9.59
C ASN A 144 3.72 -4.48 -10.05
N ALA A 145 4.76 -4.94 -9.33
CA ALA A 145 5.42 -6.21 -9.64
C ALA A 145 4.45 -7.40 -9.50
N ARG A 146 3.58 -7.38 -8.48
CA ARG A 146 2.54 -8.41 -8.31
C ARG A 146 1.48 -8.39 -9.40
N ASN A 147 1.05 -7.20 -9.84
CA ASN A 147 0.12 -7.07 -10.95
C ASN A 147 0.75 -7.58 -12.25
N ARG A 148 2.01 -7.26 -12.50
CA ARG A 148 2.75 -7.78 -13.65
C ARG A 148 2.86 -9.30 -13.62
N PHE A 149 3.18 -9.88 -12.47
CA PHE A 149 3.20 -11.32 -12.30
C PHE A 149 1.83 -11.96 -12.59
N TYR A 150 0.75 -11.32 -12.13
CA TYR A 150 -0.60 -11.84 -12.32
C TYR A 150 -1.09 -11.77 -13.76
N PHE A 151 -0.82 -10.67 -14.48
CA PHE A 151 -1.36 -10.44 -15.81
C PHE A 151 -0.41 -10.84 -16.94
N GLU A 152 0.90 -10.78 -16.69
CA GLU A 152 1.94 -10.98 -17.70
C GLU A 152 2.81 -12.23 -17.43
N GLU A 153 2.52 -12.94 -16.32
CA GLU A 153 3.31 -14.09 -15.83
C GLU A 153 4.82 -13.76 -15.64
N SER A 154 5.16 -12.48 -15.59
CA SER A 154 6.52 -11.98 -15.50
C SER A 154 6.93 -11.75 -14.05
N GLN A 155 7.88 -12.55 -13.56
CA GLN A 155 8.40 -12.41 -12.20
C GLN A 155 9.52 -11.38 -12.14
N THR A 156 9.31 -10.31 -11.39
CA THR A 156 10.32 -9.28 -11.14
C THR A 156 11.16 -9.64 -9.91
N PRO A 157 12.49 -9.72 -10.00
CA PRO A 157 13.37 -9.99 -8.86
C PRO A 157 13.25 -8.89 -7.78
N SER A 158 13.40 -9.27 -6.50
CA SER A 158 13.24 -8.34 -5.38
C SER A 158 14.17 -7.13 -5.45
N HIS A 159 15.43 -7.31 -5.88
CA HIS A 159 16.38 -6.20 -6.05
C HIS A 159 15.96 -5.22 -7.17
N ALA A 160 15.34 -5.72 -8.24
CA ALA A 160 14.85 -4.87 -9.33
C ALA A 160 13.61 -4.07 -8.89
N ILE A 161 12.76 -4.64 -8.03
CA ILE A 161 11.62 -3.94 -7.43
C ILE A 161 12.12 -2.76 -6.58
N LEU A 162 13.11 -3.00 -5.71
CA LEU A 162 13.69 -1.95 -4.87
C LEU A 162 14.36 -0.86 -5.72
N LYS A 163 15.23 -1.26 -6.66
CA LYS A 163 15.91 -0.33 -7.56
C LYS A 163 14.91 0.56 -8.33
N SER A 164 13.83 -0.02 -8.82
CA SER A 164 12.76 0.74 -9.49
C SER A 164 12.12 1.77 -8.56
N ALA A 165 11.89 1.42 -7.28
CA ALA A 165 11.33 2.36 -6.30
C ALA A 165 12.29 3.53 -6.00
N GLU A 166 13.58 3.25 -5.83
CA GLU A 166 14.60 4.26 -5.61
C GLU A 166 14.73 5.21 -6.81
N MET A 167 14.82 4.67 -8.03
CA MET A 167 14.88 5.48 -9.24
C MET A 167 13.67 6.41 -9.39
N PHE A 168 12.45 5.90 -9.17
CA PHE A 168 11.24 6.72 -9.23
C PHE A 168 11.21 7.82 -8.17
N LEU A 169 11.81 7.59 -7.01
CA LEU A 169 11.90 8.60 -5.96
C LEU A 169 12.92 9.69 -6.31
N ASP A 170 14.05 9.30 -6.95
CA ASP A 170 15.11 10.23 -7.36
C ASP A 170 14.69 11.09 -8.56
N GLU A 171 13.81 10.60 -9.43
CA GLU A 171 13.29 11.33 -10.58
C GLU A 171 12.20 12.36 -10.25
N TYR A 172 11.62 12.29 -9.05
CA TYR A 172 10.49 13.14 -8.63
C TYR A 172 10.92 14.31 -7.75
#